data_39afe7e21fee5121bb830644c2cb19f3
#
_entry.id   39afe7e21fee5121bb830644c2cb19f3
#
_cell.length_a   1.000
_cell.length_b   1.000
_cell.length_c   1.000
_cell.angle_alpha   90.00
_cell.angle_beta   90.00
_cell.angle_gamma   90.00
#
_symmetry.space_group_name_H-M   'P 1'
#
loop_
_entity.id
_entity.type
_entity.pdbx_description
1 polymer ?
#
loop_
_entity_poly.entity_id
_entity_poly.type
_entity_poly.pdbx_seq_one_letter_code
_entity_poly.pdbx_strand_id
1 'polypeptide(L)'
;MNKETVSNMHKKIIADIKDKIRNATINKIEIVKVELINKNIAWTQLLLHDNDVLPIRVDILTDIFNAPTKNIYMSPGTGLSIESDFITPVSNNIAVFLANKSYLVIGITPREDAALQDFNFELMKDWGLQKHTDDFSEIVKLFQSIYNINYDILGHSGGAAVVFNYSSKVDFNKDKKLKAVRIIDMVGEYPPNSQEFNNAQICLNASNQLINSGVFVDQDVAGFKFITQQAQLDPNGDSGVPRPVSGGNFTNIGLLYFSLIYTGQLPGTLTNTTGLPGSWYLKQGFLSGTYQFGDTPTSDTFSLAHTNINTIYSAISTIGSGIYPLSYDRDFYSLWINSFPLAWTNIKVPVFYVNTELGFGDESYTVGLLTHSNVTSNIVHDYGHADPVYSDTAGNDFWNILFPP
;
A
#
# COMPACT_ATOMS: atom_id res chain seq x y z
N MET A 1 -20.58 -27.12 -3.17
CA MET A 1 -19.23 -27.70 -3.21
C MET A 1 -18.78 -28.00 -1.79
N ASN A 2 -18.13 -29.10 -1.57
CA ASN A 2 -17.83 -29.62 -0.25
C ASN A 2 -16.65 -28.81 0.36
N LYS A 3 -16.74 -28.40 1.63
CA LYS A 3 -15.64 -27.82 2.43
C LYS A 3 -14.33 -28.62 2.29
N GLU A 4 -14.46 -29.88 1.92
CA GLU A 4 -13.38 -30.85 1.69
C GLU A 4 -12.47 -30.52 0.49
N THR A 5 -13.02 -29.98 -0.63
CA THR A 5 -12.23 -29.61 -1.82
C THR A 5 -11.36 -28.38 -1.56
N VAL A 6 -11.90 -27.37 -0.88
CA VAL A 6 -11.15 -26.17 -0.44
C VAL A 6 -10.03 -26.59 0.52
N SER A 7 -10.35 -27.44 1.50
CA SER A 7 -9.39 -27.98 2.46
C SER A 7 -8.23 -28.73 1.76
N ASN A 8 -8.50 -29.47 0.69
CA ASN A 8 -7.47 -30.27 0.00
C ASN A 8 -6.52 -29.41 -0.83
N MET A 9 -7.01 -28.35 -1.50
CA MET A 9 -6.14 -27.45 -2.27
C MET A 9 -5.25 -26.61 -1.34
N HIS A 10 -5.81 -26.09 -0.24
CA HIS A 10 -5.02 -25.37 0.78
C HIS A 10 -3.96 -26.29 1.41
N LYS A 11 -4.31 -27.54 1.74
CA LYS A 11 -3.34 -28.53 2.23
C LYS A 11 -2.20 -28.74 1.22
N LYS A 12 -2.50 -28.74 -0.08
CA LYS A 12 -1.47 -28.86 -1.12
C LYS A 12 -0.57 -27.63 -1.16
N ILE A 13 -1.12 -26.40 -1.23
CA ILE A 13 -0.33 -25.15 -1.19
C ILE A 13 0.58 -25.12 0.04
N ILE A 14 0.03 -25.43 1.21
CA ILE A 14 0.80 -25.47 2.46
C ILE A 14 1.85 -26.56 2.47
N ALA A 15 1.54 -27.74 1.93
CA ALA A 15 2.50 -28.84 1.82
C ALA A 15 3.65 -28.47 0.88
N ASP A 16 3.34 -27.88 -0.28
CA ASP A 16 4.33 -27.42 -1.26
C ASP A 16 5.24 -26.33 -0.66
N ILE A 17 4.66 -25.36 0.09
CA ILE A 17 5.44 -24.35 0.81
C ILE A 17 6.33 -25.01 1.88
N LYS A 18 5.78 -25.89 2.73
CA LYS A 18 6.52 -26.58 3.79
C LYS A 18 7.69 -27.43 3.27
N ASP A 19 7.54 -28.04 2.10
CA ASP A 19 8.62 -28.81 1.48
C ASP A 19 9.78 -27.92 1.04
N LYS A 20 9.49 -26.75 0.49
CA LYS A 20 10.49 -25.82 -0.03
C LYS A 20 11.21 -25.02 1.07
N ILE A 21 10.54 -24.75 2.18
CA ILE A 21 11.11 -24.00 3.33
C ILE A 21 12.28 -24.73 3.98
N ARG A 22 12.37 -26.06 3.88
CA ARG A 22 13.49 -26.81 4.47
C ARG A 22 14.88 -26.32 4.05
N ASN A 23 14.96 -25.52 2.98
CA ASN A 23 16.20 -24.95 2.43
C ASN A 23 16.15 -23.41 2.35
N ALA A 24 15.17 -22.74 2.97
CA ALA A 24 14.99 -21.29 2.95
C ALA A 24 15.33 -20.66 4.30
N THR A 25 15.48 -19.33 4.33
CA THR A 25 15.63 -18.54 5.55
C THR A 25 14.38 -18.61 6.45
N ILE A 26 13.21 -18.86 5.85
CA ILE A 26 11.94 -19.04 6.58
C ILE A 26 11.97 -20.39 7.32
N ASN A 27 11.81 -20.33 8.64
CA ASN A 27 11.95 -21.49 9.54
C ASN A 27 10.63 -22.02 10.08
N LYS A 28 9.54 -21.20 10.06
CA LYS A 28 8.19 -21.59 10.53
C LYS A 28 7.11 -20.94 9.67
N ILE A 29 6.02 -21.69 9.40
CA ILE A 29 4.78 -21.17 8.83
C ILE A 29 3.65 -21.35 9.83
N GLU A 30 2.87 -20.30 9.99
CA GLU A 30 1.61 -20.31 10.72
C GLU A 30 0.46 -19.95 9.77
N ILE A 31 -0.63 -20.73 9.84
CA ILE A 31 -1.85 -20.47 9.08
C ILE A 31 -2.77 -19.67 9.97
N VAL A 32 -3.03 -18.42 9.57
CA VAL A 32 -3.93 -17.51 10.32
C VAL A 32 -5.37 -17.70 9.89
N LYS A 33 -5.59 -17.79 8.57
CA LYS A 33 -6.93 -17.76 7.99
C LYS A 33 -7.00 -18.62 6.73
N VAL A 34 -8.13 -19.30 6.58
CA VAL A 34 -8.50 -20.01 5.34
C VAL A 34 -9.99 -19.87 5.16
N GLU A 35 -10.41 -19.16 4.12
CA GLU A 35 -11.83 -18.93 3.83
C GLU A 35 -12.12 -18.87 2.33
N LEU A 36 -13.41 -18.96 1.97
CA LEU A 36 -13.91 -18.66 0.64
C LEU A 36 -14.45 -17.24 0.65
N ILE A 37 -13.86 -16.35 -0.17
CA ILE A 37 -14.40 -15.01 -0.39
C ILE A 37 -15.73 -15.09 -1.16
N ASN A 38 -15.77 -15.99 -2.15
CA ASN A 38 -16.97 -16.26 -2.94
C ASN A 38 -17.00 -17.76 -3.35
N LYS A 39 -17.87 -18.13 -4.27
CA LYS A 39 -18.00 -19.55 -4.69
C LYS A 39 -16.72 -20.14 -5.29
N ASN A 40 -15.84 -19.30 -5.82
CA ASN A 40 -14.72 -19.71 -6.65
C ASN A 40 -13.36 -19.30 -6.08
N ILE A 41 -13.27 -18.26 -5.25
CA ILE A 41 -12.01 -17.71 -4.79
C ILE A 41 -11.77 -18.11 -3.34
N ALA A 42 -10.66 -18.79 -3.13
CA ALA A 42 -10.13 -19.09 -1.81
C ALA A 42 -9.08 -18.07 -1.38
N TRP A 43 -9.10 -17.67 -0.13
CA TRP A 43 -8.15 -16.80 0.52
C TRP A 43 -7.46 -17.51 1.68
N THR A 44 -6.15 -17.53 1.66
CA THR A 44 -5.30 -18.07 2.73
C THR A 44 -4.38 -16.97 3.24
N GLN A 45 -4.33 -16.79 4.55
CA GLN A 45 -3.41 -15.87 5.21
C GLN A 45 -2.39 -16.66 6.02
N LEU A 46 -1.12 -16.37 5.80
CA LEU A 46 0.02 -17.02 6.45
C LEU A 46 0.88 -16.01 7.19
N LEU A 47 1.50 -16.44 8.29
CA LEU A 47 2.65 -15.78 8.89
C LEU A 47 3.88 -16.62 8.60
N LEU A 48 4.88 -16.01 8.00
CA LEU A 48 6.15 -16.61 7.65
C LEU A 48 7.21 -16.06 8.61
N HIS A 49 7.75 -16.93 9.44
CA HIS A 49 8.78 -16.58 10.40
C HIS A 49 10.16 -16.95 9.84
N ASP A 50 11.08 -16.03 9.96
CA ASP A 50 12.51 -16.21 9.69
C ASP A 50 13.32 -15.92 10.96
N ASN A 51 14.49 -15.30 10.84
CA ASN A 51 15.31 -14.89 11.98
C ASN A 51 14.99 -13.46 12.48
N ASP A 52 14.08 -12.75 11.81
CA ASP A 52 13.64 -11.42 12.25
C ASP A 52 12.63 -11.51 13.40
N VAL A 53 12.50 -10.42 14.12
CA VAL A 53 11.68 -10.32 15.34
C VAL A 53 10.17 -10.33 15.06
N LEU A 54 9.76 -9.94 13.84
CA LEU A 54 8.36 -9.94 13.39
C LEU A 54 8.21 -10.77 12.10
N PRO A 55 7.11 -11.54 11.96
CA PRO A 55 6.86 -12.35 10.78
C PRO A 55 6.47 -11.50 9.57
N ILE A 56 6.64 -12.06 8.36
CA ILE A 56 6.01 -11.54 7.14
C ILE A 56 4.61 -12.14 7.03
N ARG A 57 3.57 -11.31 6.88
CA ARG A 57 2.24 -11.80 6.56
C ARG A 57 2.08 -11.90 5.04
N VAL A 58 1.61 -13.05 4.57
CA VAL A 58 1.36 -13.32 3.16
C VAL A 58 -0.11 -13.72 2.95
N ASP A 59 -0.78 -13.01 2.07
CA ASP A 59 -2.15 -13.26 1.67
C ASP A 59 -2.18 -13.89 0.27
N ILE A 60 -2.83 -15.05 0.13
CA ILE A 60 -2.87 -15.83 -1.11
C ILE A 60 -4.31 -15.97 -1.56
N LEU A 61 -4.64 -15.45 -2.76
CA LEU A 61 -5.95 -15.66 -3.38
C LEU A 61 -5.78 -16.45 -4.66
N THR A 62 -6.69 -17.40 -4.88
CA THR A 62 -6.69 -18.25 -6.07
C THR A 62 -8.09 -18.76 -6.42
N ASP A 63 -8.34 -18.90 -7.72
CA ASP A 63 -9.51 -19.64 -8.19
C ASP A 63 -9.34 -21.13 -7.89
N ILE A 64 -10.32 -21.73 -7.23
CA ILE A 64 -10.28 -23.12 -6.81
C ILE A 64 -10.63 -24.12 -7.92
N PHE A 65 -11.14 -23.65 -9.04
CA PHE A 65 -11.52 -24.48 -10.19
C PHE A 65 -10.51 -24.40 -11.32
N ASN A 66 -9.78 -23.28 -11.43
CA ASN A 66 -8.85 -23.02 -12.50
C ASN A 66 -7.41 -22.93 -11.96
N ALA A 67 -6.50 -23.68 -12.57
CA ALA A 67 -5.10 -23.54 -12.25
C ALA A 67 -4.59 -22.15 -12.65
N PRO A 68 -3.79 -21.49 -11.82
CA PRO A 68 -3.24 -20.17 -12.15
C PRO A 68 -2.29 -20.27 -13.35
N THR A 69 -2.38 -19.32 -14.25
CA THR A 69 -1.51 -19.19 -15.44
C THR A 69 -0.36 -18.23 -15.22
N LYS A 70 -0.50 -17.32 -14.24
CA LYS A 70 0.49 -16.33 -13.81
C LYS A 70 0.43 -16.12 -12.31
N ASN A 71 1.55 -15.71 -11.72
CA ASN A 71 1.56 -15.13 -10.38
C ASN A 71 1.47 -13.61 -10.47
N ILE A 72 0.94 -12.98 -9.42
CA ILE A 72 1.13 -11.56 -9.16
C ILE A 72 1.54 -11.37 -7.71
N TYR A 73 2.62 -10.63 -7.49
CA TYR A 73 3.09 -10.25 -6.17
C TYR A 73 2.70 -8.81 -5.92
N MET A 74 2.08 -8.54 -4.77
CA MET A 74 1.48 -7.24 -4.45
C MET A 74 2.10 -6.67 -3.18
N SER A 75 2.42 -5.37 -3.21
CA SER A 75 2.91 -4.61 -2.06
C SER A 75 1.96 -3.46 -1.75
N PRO A 76 1.43 -3.33 -0.52
CA PRO A 76 0.44 -2.33 -0.15
C PRO A 76 1.07 -0.96 0.10
N GLY A 77 0.22 0.05 0.24
CA GLY A 77 0.62 1.39 0.68
C GLY A 77 1.24 1.38 2.08
N THR A 78 2.01 2.43 2.38
CA THR A 78 2.72 2.60 3.66
C THR A 78 1.76 2.51 4.85
N GLY A 79 2.11 1.70 5.85
CA GLY A 79 1.30 1.49 7.05
C GLY A 79 0.03 0.67 6.85
N LEU A 80 -0.21 0.16 5.63
CA LEU A 80 -1.35 -0.67 5.27
C LEU A 80 -0.98 -2.16 5.21
N SER A 81 -1.99 -3.01 5.37
CA SER A 81 -1.89 -4.43 5.07
C SER A 81 -2.44 -4.74 3.69
N ILE A 82 -2.12 -5.91 3.15
CA ILE A 82 -2.74 -6.40 1.90
C ILE A 82 -4.26 -6.50 2.05
N GLU A 83 -4.74 -6.93 3.21
CA GLU A 83 -6.18 -7.04 3.49
C GLU A 83 -6.85 -5.68 3.42
N SER A 84 -6.27 -4.65 4.06
CA SER A 84 -6.83 -3.30 4.05
C SER A 84 -6.77 -2.65 2.68
N ASP A 85 -5.70 -2.85 1.92
CA ASP A 85 -5.42 -2.12 0.69
C ASP A 85 -6.04 -2.80 -0.56
N PHE A 86 -5.94 -4.13 -0.67
CA PHE A 86 -6.27 -4.84 -1.91
C PHE A 86 -7.39 -5.89 -1.81
N ILE A 87 -7.82 -6.25 -0.58
CA ILE A 87 -8.85 -7.28 -0.38
C ILE A 87 -10.14 -6.67 0.18
N THR A 88 -10.14 -5.40 0.53
CA THR A 88 -11.32 -4.68 1.03
C THR A 88 -11.85 -3.71 -0.04
N PRO A 89 -13.18 -3.65 -0.28
CA PRO A 89 -14.21 -4.55 0.27
C PRO A 89 -14.13 -5.96 -0.31
N VAL A 90 -14.47 -6.95 0.47
CA VAL A 90 -14.36 -8.37 0.06
C VAL A 90 -15.17 -8.70 -1.21
N SER A 91 -16.25 -7.96 -1.47
CA SER A 91 -17.13 -8.19 -2.62
C SER A 91 -16.60 -7.65 -3.96
N ASN A 92 -15.76 -6.61 -3.94
CA ASN A 92 -15.24 -5.95 -5.13
C ASN A 92 -13.87 -5.34 -4.83
N ASN A 93 -12.80 -6.07 -5.15
CA ASN A 93 -11.44 -5.64 -4.92
C ASN A 93 -10.50 -6.18 -6.01
N ILE A 94 -9.33 -5.56 -6.13
CA ILE A 94 -8.37 -5.90 -7.19
C ILE A 94 -7.82 -7.32 -7.04
N ALA A 95 -7.67 -7.84 -5.83
CA ALA A 95 -7.15 -9.20 -5.62
C ALA A 95 -8.14 -10.25 -6.15
N VAL A 96 -9.45 -10.09 -5.89
CA VAL A 96 -10.51 -10.96 -6.44
C VAL A 96 -10.62 -10.80 -7.96
N PHE A 97 -10.55 -9.57 -8.47
CA PHE A 97 -10.52 -9.32 -9.92
C PHE A 97 -9.39 -10.09 -10.61
N LEU A 98 -8.20 -10.10 -10.05
CA LEU A 98 -7.04 -10.80 -10.60
C LEU A 98 -7.15 -12.31 -10.46
N ALA A 99 -7.63 -12.81 -9.33
CA ALA A 99 -7.87 -14.24 -9.14
C ALA A 99 -8.89 -14.78 -10.16
N ASN A 100 -9.93 -14.01 -10.49
CA ASN A 100 -10.90 -14.33 -11.56
C ASN A 100 -10.27 -14.31 -12.97
N LYS A 101 -9.13 -13.63 -13.15
CA LYS A 101 -8.32 -13.64 -14.38
C LYS A 101 -7.23 -14.73 -14.37
N SER A 102 -7.38 -15.75 -13.53
CA SER A 102 -6.43 -16.88 -13.37
C SER A 102 -5.04 -16.47 -12.90
N TYR A 103 -4.92 -15.40 -12.12
CA TYR A 103 -3.71 -15.13 -11.36
C TYR A 103 -3.71 -15.88 -10.02
N LEU A 104 -2.55 -16.40 -9.63
CA LEU A 104 -2.28 -16.65 -8.22
C LEU A 104 -1.84 -15.30 -7.61
N VAL A 105 -2.70 -14.73 -6.79
CA VAL A 105 -2.43 -13.46 -6.12
C VAL A 105 -1.67 -13.75 -4.83
N ILE A 106 -0.53 -13.08 -4.65
CA ILE A 106 0.35 -13.23 -3.49
C ILE A 106 0.63 -11.82 -2.96
N GLY A 107 -0.08 -11.45 -1.92
CA GLY A 107 0.06 -10.17 -1.26
C GLY A 107 1.06 -10.26 -0.10
N ILE A 108 1.92 -9.26 0.04
CA ILE A 108 3.00 -9.24 1.04
C ILE A 108 2.79 -8.03 1.93
N THR A 109 2.31 -8.26 3.15
CA THR A 109 2.13 -7.22 4.16
C THR A 109 3.46 -6.96 4.88
N PRO A 110 3.89 -5.70 5.03
CA PRO A 110 5.09 -5.35 5.77
C PRO A 110 5.08 -5.87 7.22
N ARG A 111 6.26 -6.20 7.76
CA ARG A 111 6.42 -6.82 9.09
C ARG A 111 5.89 -5.96 10.22
N GLU A 112 6.06 -4.66 10.14
CA GLU A 112 5.64 -3.69 11.14
C GLU A 112 4.13 -3.68 11.38
N ASP A 113 3.32 -4.19 10.46
CA ASP A 113 1.88 -4.38 10.66
C ASP A 113 1.58 -5.30 11.86
N ALA A 114 2.49 -6.23 12.18
CA ALA A 114 2.39 -7.13 13.32
C ALA A 114 2.94 -6.55 14.64
N ALA A 115 3.46 -5.33 14.65
CA ALA A 115 4.02 -4.72 15.85
C ALA A 115 2.94 -4.43 16.90
N LEU A 116 3.19 -4.81 18.14
CA LEU A 116 2.33 -4.49 19.29
C LEU A 116 2.77 -3.16 19.92
N GLN A 117 1.93 -2.59 20.78
CA GLN A 117 2.20 -1.30 21.43
C GLN A 117 3.47 -1.31 22.32
N ASP A 118 3.84 -2.46 22.85
CA ASP A 118 5.04 -2.66 23.69
C ASP A 118 6.27 -3.10 22.89
N PHE A 119 6.20 -3.08 21.56
CA PHE A 119 7.32 -3.44 20.71
C PHE A 119 8.48 -2.44 20.85
N ASN A 120 9.71 -2.94 20.85
CA ASN A 120 10.88 -2.07 20.84
C ASN A 120 11.11 -1.47 19.45
N PHE A 121 10.60 -0.27 19.21
CA PHE A 121 10.68 0.41 17.91
C PHE A 121 12.11 0.78 17.46
N GLU A 122 13.11 0.79 18.36
CA GLU A 122 14.51 0.97 17.94
C GLU A 122 14.96 -0.12 16.95
N LEU A 123 14.38 -1.31 17.03
CA LEU A 123 14.66 -2.40 16.09
C LEU A 123 14.22 -2.06 14.64
N MET A 124 13.33 -1.09 14.46
CA MET A 124 12.86 -0.64 13.15
C MET A 124 13.69 0.52 12.56
N LYS A 125 14.71 1.01 13.26
CA LYS A 125 15.47 2.21 12.83
C LYS A 125 16.05 2.13 11.41
N ASP A 126 16.34 0.91 10.95
CA ASP A 126 16.93 0.63 9.64
C ASP A 126 15.96 -0.14 8.71
N TRP A 127 14.67 -0.22 9.04
CA TRP A 127 13.66 -0.88 8.20
C TRP A 127 13.13 0.06 7.12
N GLY A 128 14.04 0.56 6.28
CA GLY A 128 13.71 1.43 5.15
C GLY A 128 13.26 0.64 3.91
N LEU A 129 13.21 1.32 2.78
CA LEU A 129 12.76 0.77 1.49
C LEU A 129 13.56 -0.49 1.07
N GLN A 130 14.85 -0.56 1.39
CA GLN A 130 15.66 -1.74 1.09
C GLN A 130 15.16 -2.98 1.85
N LYS A 131 14.86 -2.86 3.15
CA LYS A 131 14.37 -3.98 3.95
C LYS A 131 13.04 -4.51 3.42
N HIS A 132 12.10 -3.63 3.10
CA HIS A 132 10.81 -4.01 2.48
C HIS A 132 11.01 -4.70 1.14
N THR A 133 11.96 -4.23 0.34
CA THR A 133 12.31 -4.85 -0.95
C THR A 133 12.94 -6.23 -0.76
N ASP A 134 13.77 -6.43 0.25
CA ASP A 134 14.40 -7.71 0.54
C ASP A 134 13.35 -8.73 0.99
N ASP A 135 12.42 -8.36 1.87
CA ASP A 135 11.29 -9.20 2.28
C ASP A 135 10.40 -9.56 1.07
N PHE A 136 10.07 -8.58 0.22
CA PHE A 136 9.34 -8.82 -1.01
C PHE A 136 10.07 -9.80 -1.93
N SER A 137 11.37 -9.62 -2.13
CA SER A 137 12.23 -10.50 -2.95
C SER A 137 12.28 -11.94 -2.41
N GLU A 138 12.32 -12.09 -1.08
CA GLU A 138 12.34 -13.41 -0.45
C GLU A 138 11.04 -14.18 -0.73
N ILE A 139 9.90 -13.52 -0.60
CA ILE A 139 8.59 -14.12 -0.90
C ILE A 139 8.46 -14.44 -2.40
N VAL A 140 8.90 -13.54 -3.29
CA VAL A 140 8.92 -13.83 -4.74
C VAL A 140 9.75 -15.09 -5.02
N LYS A 141 10.96 -15.19 -4.47
CA LYS A 141 11.84 -16.37 -4.65
C LYS A 141 11.19 -17.64 -4.11
N LEU A 142 10.58 -17.59 -2.93
CA LEU A 142 9.89 -18.73 -2.34
C LEU A 142 8.79 -19.24 -3.27
N PHE A 143 7.86 -18.39 -3.68
CA PHE A 143 6.73 -18.80 -4.50
C PHE A 143 7.14 -19.16 -5.94
N GLN A 144 8.16 -18.53 -6.51
CA GLN A 144 8.73 -18.94 -7.80
C GLN A 144 9.40 -20.30 -7.72
N SER A 145 9.97 -20.68 -6.58
CA SER A 145 10.51 -22.04 -6.39
C SER A 145 9.43 -23.12 -6.38
N ILE A 146 8.19 -22.77 -6.05
CA ILE A 146 7.03 -23.66 -5.99
C ILE A 146 6.31 -23.74 -7.34
N TYR A 147 5.92 -22.58 -7.89
CA TYR A 147 5.05 -22.50 -9.06
C TYR A 147 5.78 -22.27 -10.38
N ASN A 148 6.97 -21.68 -10.35
CA ASN A 148 7.87 -21.49 -11.48
C ASN A 148 7.21 -21.00 -12.80
N ILE A 149 6.17 -20.15 -12.72
CA ILE A 149 5.43 -19.57 -13.83
C ILE A 149 5.75 -18.08 -14.02
N ASN A 150 5.30 -17.47 -15.12
CA ASN A 150 5.43 -16.05 -15.33
C ASN A 150 4.75 -15.26 -14.22
N TYR A 151 5.27 -14.07 -13.92
CA TYR A 151 4.69 -13.23 -12.90
C TYR A 151 4.72 -11.74 -13.26
N ASP A 152 3.77 -11.02 -12.69
CA ASP A 152 3.73 -9.56 -12.63
C ASP A 152 3.97 -9.12 -11.18
N ILE A 153 4.33 -7.86 -10.99
CA ILE A 153 4.40 -7.23 -9.67
C ILE A 153 3.54 -5.97 -9.66
N LEU A 154 2.88 -5.69 -8.55
CA LEU A 154 2.02 -4.54 -8.37
C LEU A 154 2.30 -3.85 -7.03
N GLY A 155 2.37 -2.54 -7.04
CA GLY A 155 2.48 -1.73 -5.83
C GLY A 155 1.54 -0.53 -5.86
N HIS A 156 0.97 -0.22 -4.69
CA HIS A 156 0.21 1.00 -4.45
C HIS A 156 1.00 1.92 -3.54
N SER A 157 1.02 3.23 -3.85
CA SER A 157 1.67 4.19 -2.95
C SER A 157 3.10 3.77 -2.57
N GLY A 158 3.41 3.65 -1.28
CA GLY A 158 4.69 3.16 -0.81
C GLY A 158 5.09 1.78 -1.35
N GLY A 159 4.13 0.88 -1.53
CA GLY A 159 4.38 -0.41 -2.16
C GLY A 159 4.84 -0.30 -3.62
N ALA A 160 4.52 0.79 -4.31
CA ALA A 160 5.04 1.06 -5.65
C ALA A 160 6.56 1.32 -5.64
N ALA A 161 7.08 2.00 -4.63
CA ALA A 161 8.53 2.15 -4.48
C ALA A 161 9.25 0.81 -4.22
N VAL A 162 8.62 -0.10 -3.45
CA VAL A 162 9.12 -1.46 -3.23
C VAL A 162 9.25 -2.20 -4.55
N VAL A 163 8.20 -2.21 -5.38
CA VAL A 163 8.23 -2.94 -6.66
C VAL A 163 9.15 -2.28 -7.69
N PHE A 164 9.31 -0.96 -7.68
CA PHE A 164 10.32 -0.28 -8.50
C PHE A 164 11.75 -0.68 -8.05
N ASN A 165 12.03 -0.64 -6.74
CA ASN A 165 13.34 -1.01 -6.22
C ASN A 165 13.65 -2.49 -6.47
N TYR A 166 12.66 -3.38 -6.31
CA TYR A 166 12.79 -4.80 -6.68
C TYR A 166 13.11 -4.97 -8.17
N SER A 167 12.29 -4.39 -9.05
CA SER A 167 12.44 -4.56 -10.51
C SER A 167 13.75 -3.97 -11.04
N SER A 168 14.27 -2.90 -10.43
CA SER A 168 15.58 -2.30 -10.78
C SER A 168 16.77 -3.22 -10.50
N LYS A 169 16.59 -4.24 -9.64
CA LYS A 169 17.62 -5.21 -9.22
C LYS A 169 17.50 -6.57 -9.92
N VAL A 170 16.42 -6.79 -10.67
CA VAL A 170 16.23 -8.04 -11.41
C VAL A 170 17.28 -8.18 -12.51
N ASP A 171 18.00 -9.30 -12.51
CA ASP A 171 18.87 -9.68 -13.63
C ASP A 171 18.02 -10.31 -14.74
N PHE A 172 17.55 -9.52 -15.68
CA PHE A 172 16.69 -9.95 -16.80
C PHE A 172 17.37 -10.93 -17.76
N ASN A 173 18.67 -11.16 -17.65
CA ASN A 173 19.35 -12.24 -18.39
C ASN A 173 19.07 -13.61 -17.76
N LYS A 174 18.87 -13.63 -16.43
CA LYS A 174 18.61 -14.86 -15.66
C LYS A 174 17.11 -15.03 -15.36
N ASP A 175 16.45 -14.00 -14.88
CA ASP A 175 15.01 -14.01 -14.63
C ASP A 175 14.24 -13.43 -15.83
N LYS A 176 13.68 -14.31 -16.64
CA LYS A 176 12.82 -13.97 -17.79
C LYS A 176 11.32 -14.08 -17.45
N LYS A 177 10.97 -14.31 -16.19
CA LYS A 177 9.59 -14.60 -15.77
C LYS A 177 8.84 -13.37 -15.31
N LEU A 178 9.52 -12.35 -14.82
CA LEU A 178 8.90 -11.03 -14.59
C LEU A 178 8.43 -10.48 -15.95
N LYS A 179 7.13 -10.19 -16.08
CA LYS A 179 6.49 -9.77 -17.32
C LYS A 179 6.02 -8.33 -17.31
N ALA A 180 5.60 -7.81 -16.16
CA ALA A 180 5.18 -6.42 -16.05
C ALA A 180 5.36 -5.90 -14.63
N VAL A 181 5.58 -4.58 -14.55
CA VAL A 181 5.49 -3.77 -13.32
C VAL A 181 4.21 -2.95 -13.40
N ARG A 182 3.41 -2.93 -12.34
CA ARG A 182 2.14 -2.22 -12.28
C ARG A 182 2.16 -1.29 -11.09
N ILE A 183 1.86 -0.03 -11.32
CA ILE A 183 1.99 1.05 -10.35
C ILE A 183 0.65 1.75 -10.18
N ILE A 184 0.24 1.87 -8.93
CA ILE A 184 -0.93 2.64 -8.52
C ILE A 184 -0.47 3.82 -7.68
N ASP A 185 -0.72 4.99 -8.18
CA ASP A 185 -0.62 6.32 -7.58
C ASP A 185 0.64 6.56 -6.72
N MET A 186 1.75 6.82 -7.38
CA MET A 186 3.06 7.12 -6.80
C MET A 186 3.87 7.98 -7.77
N VAL A 187 4.79 8.78 -7.27
CA VAL A 187 5.87 9.44 -8.04
C VAL A 187 7.21 8.89 -7.58
N GLY A 188 8.04 8.41 -8.51
CA GLY A 188 9.35 7.85 -8.18
C GLY A 188 10.40 8.91 -7.90
N GLU A 189 10.46 9.96 -8.72
CA GLU A 189 11.35 11.11 -8.54
C GLU A 189 10.64 12.39 -8.96
N TYR A 190 10.99 13.50 -8.32
CA TYR A 190 10.56 14.84 -8.71
C TYR A 190 11.64 15.55 -9.55
N PRO A 191 11.25 16.45 -10.46
CA PRO A 191 12.21 17.27 -11.23
C PRO A 191 13.11 18.05 -10.28
N PRO A 192 14.45 18.08 -10.50
CA PRO A 192 15.36 18.88 -9.68
C PRO A 192 14.92 20.34 -9.58
N ASN A 193 14.97 20.90 -8.38
CA ASN A 193 14.55 22.27 -8.04
C ASN A 193 13.04 22.54 -8.14
N SER A 194 12.19 21.55 -8.35
CA SER A 194 10.74 21.73 -8.17
C SER A 194 10.41 21.99 -6.71
N GLN A 195 9.20 22.48 -6.41
CA GLN A 195 8.76 22.67 -5.05
C GLN A 195 8.72 21.34 -4.28
N GLU A 196 8.22 20.29 -4.94
CA GLU A 196 8.13 18.93 -4.37
C GLU A 196 9.53 18.36 -4.08
N PHE A 197 10.51 18.55 -4.98
CA PHE A 197 11.91 18.18 -4.74
C PHE A 197 12.47 18.88 -3.48
N ASN A 198 12.24 20.19 -3.36
CA ASN A 198 12.71 20.96 -2.22
C ASN A 198 12.02 20.53 -0.91
N ASN A 199 10.72 20.26 -0.96
CA ASN A 199 9.97 19.74 0.19
C ASN A 199 10.51 18.37 0.62
N ALA A 200 10.79 17.46 -0.32
CA ALA A 200 11.38 16.16 -0.04
C ALA A 200 12.77 16.30 0.62
N GLN A 201 13.59 17.25 0.16
CA GLN A 201 14.89 17.52 0.78
C GLN A 201 14.75 17.99 2.24
N ILE A 202 13.77 18.86 2.54
CA ILE A 202 13.48 19.31 3.90
C ILE A 202 13.03 18.12 4.77
N CYS A 203 12.11 17.30 4.27
CA CYS A 203 11.62 16.13 5.00
C CYS A 203 12.70 15.06 5.21
N LEU A 204 13.59 14.82 4.24
CA LEU A 204 14.75 13.93 4.40
C LEU A 204 15.64 14.36 5.56
N ASN A 205 15.95 15.66 5.65
CA ASN A 205 16.77 16.20 6.73
C ASN A 205 16.06 16.05 8.09
N ALA A 206 14.75 16.32 8.14
CA ALA A 206 13.96 16.19 9.36
C ALA A 206 13.85 14.73 9.82
N SER A 207 13.59 13.79 8.91
CA SER A 207 13.57 12.36 9.24
C SER A 207 14.90 11.88 9.83
N ASN A 208 16.02 12.28 9.24
CA ASN A 208 17.34 11.96 9.78
C ASN A 208 17.55 12.55 11.18
N GLN A 209 17.10 13.78 11.44
CA GLN A 209 17.18 14.40 12.77
C GLN A 209 16.35 13.63 13.81
N LEU A 210 15.13 13.26 13.47
CA LEU A 210 14.23 12.49 14.35
C LEU A 210 14.79 11.12 14.66
N ILE A 211 15.26 10.38 13.66
CA ILE A 211 15.91 9.06 13.84
C ILE A 211 17.12 9.19 14.75
N ASN A 212 17.97 10.19 14.54
CA ASN A 212 19.14 10.43 15.38
C ASN A 212 18.78 10.87 16.83
N SER A 213 17.58 11.40 17.05
CA SER A 213 17.05 11.73 18.38
C SER A 213 16.31 10.60 19.07
N GLY A 214 16.20 9.43 18.43
CA GLY A 214 15.55 8.25 18.99
C GLY A 214 14.07 8.08 18.60
N VAL A 215 13.56 8.80 17.59
CA VAL A 215 12.24 8.60 17.01
C VAL A 215 12.38 7.68 15.79
N PHE A 216 11.87 6.46 15.89
CA PHE A 216 12.10 5.43 14.87
C PHE A 216 10.89 5.09 14.03
N VAL A 217 9.70 5.57 14.41
CA VAL A 217 8.44 5.22 13.74
C VAL A 217 7.60 6.46 13.47
N ASP A 218 6.82 6.37 12.41
CA ASP A 218 5.70 7.24 12.09
C ASP A 218 4.39 6.58 12.55
N GLN A 219 3.43 7.38 12.99
CA GLN A 219 2.15 6.93 13.54
C GLN A 219 0.94 7.57 12.83
N ASP A 220 1.14 8.19 11.69
CA ASP A 220 0.07 8.93 10.99
C ASP A 220 -1.08 8.00 10.61
N VAL A 221 -0.79 6.77 10.14
CA VAL A 221 -1.83 5.76 9.81
C VAL A 221 -2.51 5.23 11.08
N ALA A 222 -1.78 5.05 12.19
CA ALA A 222 -2.38 4.68 13.48
C ALA A 222 -3.31 5.79 13.99
N GLY A 223 -2.93 7.05 13.84
CA GLY A 223 -3.76 8.22 14.12
C GLY A 223 -5.04 8.24 13.27
N PHE A 224 -4.91 7.98 11.98
CA PHE A 224 -6.05 7.88 11.07
C PHE A 224 -6.99 6.71 11.45
N LYS A 225 -6.45 5.58 11.85
CA LYS A 225 -7.23 4.45 12.40
C LYS A 225 -8.03 4.87 13.64
N PHE A 226 -7.41 5.63 14.55
CA PHE A 226 -8.10 6.15 15.74
C PHE A 226 -9.24 7.10 15.36
N ILE A 227 -9.00 8.08 14.46
CA ILE A 227 -10.05 9.01 13.97
C ILE A 227 -11.23 8.22 13.39
N THR A 228 -10.95 7.19 12.59
CA THR A 228 -11.98 6.34 11.98
C THR A 228 -12.82 5.60 13.02
N GLN A 229 -12.17 5.06 14.07
CA GLN A 229 -12.86 4.39 15.17
C GLN A 229 -13.74 5.35 15.96
N GLN A 230 -13.26 6.58 16.25
CA GLN A 230 -14.07 7.60 16.93
C GLN A 230 -15.29 7.98 16.10
N ALA A 231 -15.14 8.16 14.79
CA ALA A 231 -16.25 8.47 13.88
C ALA A 231 -17.32 7.35 13.84
N GLN A 232 -16.93 6.09 13.99
CA GLN A 232 -17.87 4.96 14.08
C GLN A 232 -18.59 4.90 15.43
N LEU A 233 -17.87 5.16 16.54
CA LEU A 233 -18.40 5.01 17.89
C LEU A 233 -19.33 6.18 18.28
N ASP A 234 -18.93 7.40 17.98
CA ASP A 234 -19.67 8.61 18.30
C ASP A 234 -19.51 9.64 17.18
N PRO A 235 -20.24 9.53 16.06
CA PRO A 235 -20.04 10.37 14.88
C PRO A 235 -20.24 11.86 15.15
N ASN A 236 -21.13 12.24 16.07
CA ASN A 236 -21.43 13.62 16.42
C ASN A 236 -20.64 14.17 17.62
N GLY A 237 -19.81 13.34 18.24
CA GLY A 237 -18.94 13.73 19.35
C GLY A 237 -17.90 14.76 18.94
N ASP A 238 -17.41 15.53 19.91
CA ASP A 238 -16.33 16.50 19.73
C ASP A 238 -15.00 15.77 19.50
N SER A 239 -14.37 15.99 18.36
CA SER A 239 -13.08 15.37 18.02
C SER A 239 -11.89 15.95 18.80
N GLY A 240 -12.06 17.08 19.47
CA GLY A 240 -10.96 17.84 20.08
C GLY A 240 -10.06 18.58 19.07
N VAL A 241 -10.29 18.43 17.75
CA VAL A 241 -9.49 19.05 16.69
C VAL A 241 -10.21 20.28 16.17
N PRO A 242 -9.59 21.49 16.26
CA PRO A 242 -10.20 22.72 15.77
C PRO A 242 -10.45 22.69 14.27
N ARG A 243 -11.61 23.18 13.84
CA ARG A 243 -11.87 23.44 12.42
C ARG A 243 -11.01 24.62 11.94
N PRO A 244 -10.59 24.68 10.68
CA PRO A 244 -9.86 25.81 10.12
C PRO A 244 -10.70 27.07 9.98
N VAL A 245 -12.00 27.01 10.35
CA VAL A 245 -12.96 28.11 10.39
C VAL A 245 -13.44 28.32 11.82
N SER A 246 -14.04 29.50 12.10
CA SER A 246 -14.65 29.75 13.41
C SER A 246 -15.80 28.78 13.72
N GLY A 247 -16.12 28.59 15.00
CA GLY A 247 -17.29 27.81 15.42
C GLY A 247 -16.99 26.46 16.06
N GLY A 248 -15.77 26.22 16.57
CA GLY A 248 -15.44 25.04 17.40
C GLY A 248 -14.64 23.94 16.68
N ASN A 249 -14.61 22.79 17.32
CA ASN A 249 -13.90 21.61 16.82
C ASN A 249 -14.74 20.88 15.76
N PHE A 250 -14.11 20.03 14.97
CA PHE A 250 -14.83 19.06 14.12
C PHE A 250 -15.68 18.13 14.98
N THR A 251 -16.78 17.64 14.43
CA THR A 251 -17.33 16.35 14.90
C THR A 251 -16.39 15.22 14.50
N ASN A 252 -16.47 14.05 15.19
CA ASN A 252 -15.63 12.89 14.83
C ASN A 252 -15.83 12.48 13.37
N ILE A 253 -17.07 12.43 12.87
CA ILE A 253 -17.35 12.11 11.48
C ILE A 253 -16.88 13.21 10.53
N GLY A 254 -17.03 14.49 10.92
CA GLY A 254 -16.53 15.64 10.15
C GLY A 254 -15.01 15.58 10.00
N LEU A 255 -14.27 15.28 11.09
CA LEU A 255 -12.82 15.11 11.04
C LEU A 255 -12.41 13.96 10.11
N LEU A 256 -13.11 12.82 10.16
CA LEU A 256 -12.83 11.70 9.27
C LEU A 256 -12.97 12.11 7.79
N TYR A 257 -14.10 12.70 7.41
CA TYR A 257 -14.30 13.14 6.02
C TYR A 257 -13.28 14.21 5.60
N PHE A 258 -12.99 15.17 6.46
CA PHE A 258 -11.96 16.16 6.18
C PHE A 258 -10.59 15.52 5.98
N SER A 259 -10.23 14.55 6.82
CA SER A 259 -8.97 13.82 6.73
C SER A 259 -8.84 12.98 5.45
N LEU A 260 -9.93 12.41 4.97
CA LEU A 260 -9.96 11.65 3.72
C LEU A 260 -9.82 12.55 2.49
N ILE A 261 -10.54 13.70 2.48
CA ILE A 261 -10.65 14.58 1.32
C ILE A 261 -9.46 15.54 1.23
N TYR A 262 -8.97 16.05 2.36
CA TYR A 262 -7.91 17.05 2.44
C TYR A 262 -6.68 16.56 3.19
N THR A 263 -6.31 15.29 3.02
CA THR A 263 -5.15 14.68 3.68
C THR A 263 -3.87 15.48 3.45
N GLY A 264 -3.68 16.00 2.23
CA GLY A 264 -2.53 16.85 1.88
C GLY A 264 -2.41 18.15 2.68
N GLN A 265 -3.39 18.51 3.50
CA GLN A 265 -3.39 19.71 4.35
C GLN A 265 -3.22 19.38 5.84
N LEU A 266 -3.26 18.10 6.22
CA LEU A 266 -3.20 17.70 7.62
C LEU A 266 -1.77 17.71 8.16
N PRO A 267 -1.60 18.02 9.47
CA PRO A 267 -0.31 17.77 10.10
C PRO A 267 0.02 16.27 10.14
N GLY A 268 1.29 15.95 10.15
CA GLY A 268 1.84 14.59 10.31
C GLY A 268 3.08 14.64 11.20
N THR A 269 3.73 13.50 11.34
CA THR A 269 4.89 13.29 12.22
C THR A 269 6.00 14.34 12.01
N LEU A 270 6.25 14.76 10.77
CA LEU A 270 7.30 15.73 10.45
C LEU A 270 6.86 17.20 10.52
N THR A 271 5.58 17.51 10.67
CA THR A 271 5.05 18.88 10.53
C THR A 271 5.69 19.87 11.51
N ASN A 272 5.87 19.48 12.77
CA ASN A 272 6.47 20.33 13.78
C ASN A 272 7.94 20.71 13.48
N THR A 273 8.64 19.87 12.70
CA THR A 273 10.05 20.09 12.34
C THR A 273 10.18 20.82 11.01
N THR A 274 9.29 20.56 10.07
CA THR A 274 9.38 21.06 8.68
C THR A 274 8.45 22.21 8.38
N GLY A 275 7.35 22.34 9.12
CA GLY A 275 6.24 23.24 8.81
C GLY A 275 5.37 22.77 7.62
N LEU A 276 5.67 21.61 7.03
CA LEU A 276 4.92 21.03 5.93
C LEU A 276 3.81 20.11 6.48
N PRO A 277 2.67 19.96 5.77
CA PRO A 277 1.70 18.91 6.06
C PRO A 277 2.32 17.50 5.97
N GLY A 278 1.75 16.52 6.64
CA GLY A 278 2.25 15.15 6.62
C GLY A 278 2.27 14.55 5.20
N SER A 279 1.14 14.64 4.51
CA SER A 279 1.00 14.14 3.13
C SER A 279 1.05 15.26 2.09
N TRP A 280 2.00 16.22 2.23
CA TRP A 280 2.17 17.39 1.35
C TRP A 280 2.31 17.03 -0.13
N TYR A 281 2.71 15.81 -0.44
CA TYR A 281 2.89 15.27 -1.79
C TYR A 281 1.57 14.91 -2.48
N LEU A 282 0.47 14.80 -1.76
CA LEU A 282 -0.86 14.63 -2.35
C LEU A 282 -1.42 15.99 -2.77
N LYS A 283 -1.97 16.08 -3.98
CA LYS A 283 -2.54 17.31 -4.51
C LYS A 283 -3.78 17.76 -3.72
N GLN A 284 -4.57 16.80 -3.22
CA GLN A 284 -5.71 17.06 -2.35
C GLN A 284 -5.77 16.04 -1.19
N GLY A 285 -6.01 14.76 -1.46
CA GLY A 285 -6.18 13.80 -0.39
C GLY A 285 -6.27 12.34 -0.83
N PHE A 286 -6.60 11.49 0.15
CA PHE A 286 -6.74 10.06 -0.08
C PHE A 286 -7.94 9.73 -0.95
N LEU A 287 -9.07 10.41 -0.75
CA LEU A 287 -10.29 10.16 -1.51
C LEU A 287 -10.84 11.46 -2.10
N SER A 288 -11.45 11.34 -3.26
CA SER A 288 -12.19 12.43 -3.87
C SER A 288 -13.50 12.68 -3.14
N GLY A 289 -13.83 13.96 -2.97
CA GLY A 289 -15.05 14.35 -2.29
C GLY A 289 -15.21 15.86 -2.11
N THR A 290 -16.25 16.22 -1.38
CA THR A 290 -16.54 17.61 -1.02
C THR A 290 -16.69 17.76 0.48
N TYR A 291 -16.22 18.88 1.02
CA TYR A 291 -16.42 19.29 2.40
C TYR A 291 -16.75 20.78 2.44
N GLN A 292 -17.87 21.14 3.06
CA GLN A 292 -18.33 22.52 3.22
C GLN A 292 -18.56 22.81 4.69
N PHE A 293 -17.92 23.83 5.19
CA PHE A 293 -18.08 24.27 6.56
C PHE A 293 -19.39 25.05 6.73
N GLY A 294 -20.21 24.60 7.69
CA GLY A 294 -21.36 25.33 8.17
C GLY A 294 -21.01 26.25 9.36
N ASP A 295 -22.01 26.95 9.90
CA ASP A 295 -21.83 27.85 11.06
C ASP A 295 -21.40 27.07 12.32
N THR A 296 -21.85 25.83 12.46
CA THR A 296 -21.51 24.94 13.57
C THR A 296 -20.95 23.63 13.05
N PRO A 297 -20.17 22.86 13.85
CA PRO A 297 -19.63 21.56 13.43
C PRO A 297 -20.68 20.56 12.93
N THR A 298 -21.87 20.57 13.54
CA THR A 298 -22.98 19.69 13.17
C THR A 298 -23.73 20.13 11.92
N SER A 299 -23.46 21.33 11.40
CA SER A 299 -24.01 21.84 10.14
C SER A 299 -23.03 21.74 8.97
N ASP A 300 -21.84 21.16 9.18
CA ASP A 300 -20.93 20.85 8.10
C ASP A 300 -21.55 19.78 7.16
N THR A 301 -21.32 19.94 5.87
CA THR A 301 -21.78 18.97 4.86
C THR A 301 -20.59 18.39 4.12
N PHE A 302 -20.62 17.09 3.89
CA PHE A 302 -19.52 16.38 3.25
C PHE A 302 -20.01 15.12 2.51
N SER A 303 -19.30 14.73 1.48
CA SER A 303 -19.55 13.50 0.75
C SER A 303 -18.27 13.00 0.05
N LEU A 304 -18.10 11.69 -0.08
CA LEU A 304 -17.13 11.09 -0.97
C LEU A 304 -17.75 10.93 -2.36
N ALA A 305 -16.94 11.09 -3.40
CA ALA A 305 -17.42 11.06 -4.78
C ALA A 305 -17.52 9.63 -5.34
N HIS A 306 -16.54 8.77 -5.06
CA HIS A 306 -16.38 7.48 -5.72
C HIS A 306 -16.34 6.29 -4.75
N THR A 307 -16.05 6.53 -3.49
CA THR A 307 -15.84 5.51 -2.48
C THR A 307 -16.91 5.55 -1.41
N ASN A 308 -17.46 4.40 -1.02
CA ASN A 308 -18.40 4.31 0.08
C ASN A 308 -17.65 4.37 1.43
N ILE A 309 -18.15 5.16 2.37
CA ILE A 309 -17.53 5.29 3.72
C ILE A 309 -17.46 3.93 4.45
N ASN A 310 -18.40 3.01 4.22
CA ASN A 310 -18.35 1.67 4.81
C ASN A 310 -17.16 0.83 4.30
N THR A 311 -16.70 1.08 3.07
CA THR A 311 -15.46 0.49 2.54
C THR A 311 -14.27 0.95 3.37
N ILE A 312 -14.21 2.24 3.70
CA ILE A 312 -13.14 2.79 4.55
C ILE A 312 -13.19 2.21 5.96
N TYR A 313 -14.37 2.15 6.57
CA TYR A 313 -14.53 1.49 7.87
C TYR A 313 -14.04 0.05 7.86
N SER A 314 -14.38 -0.70 6.82
CA SER A 314 -13.93 -2.08 6.65
C SER A 314 -12.42 -2.17 6.46
N ALA A 315 -11.83 -1.36 5.57
CA ALA A 315 -10.39 -1.34 5.30
C ALA A 315 -9.59 -1.00 6.57
N ILE A 316 -9.95 0.07 7.25
CA ILE A 316 -9.25 0.53 8.46
C ILE A 316 -9.35 -0.50 9.60
N SER A 317 -10.45 -1.25 9.70
CA SER A 317 -10.60 -2.30 10.71
C SER A 317 -9.61 -3.46 10.55
N THR A 318 -9.03 -3.65 9.36
CA THR A 318 -8.09 -4.73 9.03
C THR A 318 -6.62 -4.28 9.03
N ILE A 319 -6.35 -3.00 9.28
CA ILE A 319 -4.99 -2.50 9.54
C ILE A 319 -4.50 -3.05 10.89
N GLY A 320 -3.31 -3.62 10.92
CA GLY A 320 -2.67 -4.09 12.16
C GLY A 320 -2.25 -2.92 13.06
N SER A 321 -0.96 -2.68 13.21
CA SER A 321 -0.46 -1.58 14.04
C SER A 321 -0.79 -0.19 13.48
N GLY A 322 -0.75 -0.02 12.17
CA GLY A 322 -0.78 1.28 11.51
C GLY A 322 0.47 2.13 11.77
N ILE A 323 1.49 1.51 12.35
CA ILE A 323 2.80 2.12 12.63
C ILE A 323 3.76 1.65 11.54
N TYR A 324 4.63 2.54 11.06
CA TYR A 324 5.65 2.16 10.10
C TYR A 324 6.99 2.86 10.39
N PRO A 325 8.11 2.30 9.90
CA PRO A 325 9.43 2.83 10.21
C PRO A 325 9.65 4.23 9.60
N LEU A 326 10.11 5.19 10.40
CA LEU A 326 10.47 6.52 9.90
C LEU A 326 11.64 6.47 8.90
N SER A 327 12.47 5.41 8.94
CA SER A 327 13.47 5.15 7.92
C SER A 327 12.88 4.80 6.55
N TYR A 328 11.63 4.33 6.50
CA TYR A 328 10.91 4.10 5.24
C TYR A 328 10.54 5.43 4.59
N ASP A 329 9.98 6.38 5.35
CA ASP A 329 9.72 7.75 4.86
C ASP A 329 11.01 8.44 4.42
N ARG A 330 12.07 8.35 5.22
CA ARG A 330 13.39 8.87 4.86
C ARG A 330 13.84 8.37 3.48
N ASP A 331 13.65 7.08 3.21
CA ASP A 331 14.06 6.48 1.95
C ASP A 331 13.16 6.93 0.79
N PHE A 332 11.86 7.21 1.03
CA PHE A 332 11.00 7.87 0.02
C PHE A 332 11.49 9.27 -0.33
N TYR A 333 11.78 10.09 0.68
CA TYR A 333 12.32 11.43 0.42
C TYR A 333 13.66 11.36 -0.31
N SER A 334 14.50 10.36 0.00
CA SER A 334 15.75 10.09 -0.73
C SER A 334 15.48 9.67 -2.18
N LEU A 335 14.46 8.84 -2.43
CA LEU A 335 14.06 8.41 -3.76
C LEU A 335 13.58 9.62 -4.58
N TRP A 336 12.71 10.44 -4.04
CA TRP A 336 12.14 11.61 -4.70
C TRP A 336 13.16 12.67 -5.13
N ILE A 337 14.32 12.73 -4.48
CA ILE A 337 15.43 13.63 -4.84
C ILE A 337 16.61 12.94 -5.50
N ASN A 338 16.41 11.71 -6.00
CA ASN A 338 17.45 10.91 -6.68
C ASN A 338 18.70 10.68 -5.82
N SER A 339 18.54 10.53 -4.52
CA SER A 339 19.65 10.15 -3.60
C SER A 339 19.55 8.70 -3.11
N PHE A 340 18.44 8.01 -3.35
CA PHE A 340 18.30 6.58 -3.16
C PHE A 340 18.81 5.81 -4.39
N PRO A 341 19.61 4.73 -4.23
CA PRO A 341 20.27 4.07 -5.37
C PRO A 341 19.29 3.15 -6.16
N LEU A 342 18.31 3.73 -6.84
CA LEU A 342 17.39 3.02 -7.71
C LEU A 342 17.85 3.14 -9.19
N ALA A 343 18.11 2.02 -9.84
CA ALA A 343 18.58 1.99 -11.22
C ALA A 343 17.40 1.90 -12.20
N TRP A 344 16.74 3.02 -12.53
CA TRP A 344 15.58 3.10 -13.42
C TRP A 344 15.81 2.42 -14.78
N THR A 345 16.99 2.61 -15.37
CA THR A 345 17.36 2.03 -16.67
C THR A 345 17.51 0.51 -16.66
N ASN A 346 17.57 -0.11 -15.48
CA ASN A 346 17.60 -1.57 -15.35
C ASN A 346 16.21 -2.19 -15.48
N ILE A 347 15.14 -1.44 -15.32
CA ILE A 347 13.76 -1.93 -15.50
C ILE A 347 13.52 -2.10 -16.99
N LYS A 348 13.33 -3.36 -17.47
CA LYS A 348 13.30 -3.72 -18.88
C LYS A 348 12.01 -4.41 -19.33
N VAL A 349 11.02 -4.50 -18.45
CA VAL A 349 9.70 -5.05 -18.76
C VAL A 349 8.69 -3.93 -18.92
N PRO A 350 7.53 -4.18 -19.56
CA PRO A 350 6.45 -3.21 -19.60
C PRO A 350 6.07 -2.67 -18.22
N VAL A 351 5.84 -1.37 -18.14
CA VAL A 351 5.35 -0.68 -16.94
C VAL A 351 3.97 -0.11 -17.23
N PHE A 352 2.98 -0.52 -16.47
CA PHE A 352 1.64 0.05 -16.48
C PHE A 352 1.49 0.94 -15.25
N TYR A 353 1.23 2.21 -15.48
CA TYR A 353 1.28 3.24 -14.46
C TYR A 353 -0.03 4.03 -14.45
N VAL A 354 -0.70 4.05 -13.31
CA VAL A 354 -1.94 4.82 -13.16
C VAL A 354 -1.82 5.70 -11.92
N ASN A 355 -1.83 7.02 -12.15
CA ASN A 355 -1.93 8.02 -11.10
C ASN A 355 -3.32 8.65 -11.07
N THR A 356 -3.63 9.32 -9.97
CA THR A 356 -4.85 10.09 -9.77
C THR A 356 -4.54 11.57 -9.70
N GLU A 357 -5.44 12.39 -10.25
CA GLU A 357 -5.25 13.85 -10.29
C GLU A 357 -5.15 14.48 -8.89
N LEU A 358 -5.97 14.01 -7.95
CA LEU A 358 -6.04 14.53 -6.58
C LEU A 358 -5.12 13.80 -5.60
N GLY A 359 -4.49 12.67 -6.04
CA GLY A 359 -3.42 11.97 -5.35
C GLY A 359 -2.05 12.55 -5.67
N PHE A 360 -1.14 11.72 -6.18
CA PHE A 360 0.21 12.18 -6.56
C PHE A 360 0.23 13.08 -7.81
N GLY A 361 -0.76 12.96 -8.70
CA GLY A 361 -0.86 13.75 -9.92
C GLY A 361 0.16 13.31 -10.99
N ASP A 362 0.95 14.26 -11.52
CA ASP A 362 1.81 14.08 -12.69
C ASP A 362 3.04 13.19 -12.40
N GLU A 363 3.11 12.05 -13.06
CA GLU A 363 4.21 11.09 -13.03
C GLU A 363 5.20 11.22 -14.18
N SER A 364 5.04 12.20 -15.06
CA SER A 364 5.76 12.31 -16.34
C SER A 364 7.29 12.31 -16.17
N TYR A 365 7.81 12.91 -15.10
CA TYR A 365 9.25 12.90 -14.82
C TYR A 365 9.74 11.48 -14.53
N THR A 366 9.04 10.72 -13.67
CA THR A 366 9.36 9.31 -13.37
C THR A 366 9.28 8.44 -14.63
N VAL A 367 8.23 8.64 -15.45
CA VAL A 367 8.07 7.94 -16.75
C VAL A 367 9.26 8.20 -17.65
N GLY A 368 9.77 9.43 -17.70
CA GLY A 368 10.98 9.81 -18.46
C GLY A 368 12.25 9.09 -18.02
N LEU A 369 12.33 8.58 -16.77
CA LEU A 369 13.47 7.81 -16.27
C LEU A 369 13.45 6.33 -16.73
N LEU A 370 12.28 5.81 -17.10
CA LEU A 370 12.05 4.42 -17.51
C LEU A 370 12.42 4.18 -19.00
N THR A 371 13.59 4.65 -19.42
CA THR A 371 14.01 4.71 -20.83
C THR A 371 14.14 3.35 -21.52
N HIS A 372 14.26 2.26 -20.78
CA HIS A 372 14.40 0.90 -21.32
C HIS A 372 13.12 0.06 -21.19
N SER A 373 12.03 0.68 -20.71
CA SER A 373 10.72 0.04 -20.56
C SER A 373 9.73 0.55 -21.59
N ASN A 374 8.76 -0.28 -21.94
CA ASN A 374 7.55 0.20 -22.61
C ASN A 374 6.56 0.66 -21.53
N VAL A 375 6.34 1.96 -21.42
CA VAL A 375 5.50 2.54 -20.38
C VAL A 375 4.14 2.92 -20.97
N THR A 376 3.08 2.44 -20.31
CA THR A 376 1.72 2.95 -20.50
C THR A 376 1.34 3.68 -19.22
N SER A 377 1.21 5.00 -19.27
CA SER A 377 0.83 5.83 -18.12
C SER A 377 -0.49 6.55 -18.37
N ASN A 378 -1.28 6.71 -17.31
CA ASN A 378 -2.55 7.41 -17.30
C ASN A 378 -2.74 8.17 -15.99
N ILE A 379 -3.23 9.41 -16.07
CA ILE A 379 -3.76 10.15 -14.94
C ILE A 379 -5.28 10.09 -15.00
N VAL A 380 -5.91 9.55 -13.97
CA VAL A 380 -7.37 9.51 -13.87
C VAL A 380 -7.86 10.73 -13.10
N HIS A 381 -8.72 11.52 -13.76
CA HIS A 381 -9.20 12.80 -13.25
C HIS A 381 -10.27 12.61 -12.17
N ASP A 382 -10.36 13.58 -11.26
CA ASP A 382 -11.35 13.65 -10.18
C ASP A 382 -11.25 12.51 -9.12
N TYR A 383 -10.17 11.75 -9.10
CA TYR A 383 -9.93 10.67 -8.13
C TYR A 383 -8.79 11.01 -7.16
N GLY A 384 -8.94 10.62 -5.88
CA GLY A 384 -7.93 10.72 -4.84
C GLY A 384 -6.99 9.51 -4.82
N HIS A 385 -5.96 9.60 -3.98
CA HIS A 385 -4.86 8.64 -3.87
C HIS A 385 -5.28 7.18 -3.68
N ALA A 386 -6.29 6.92 -2.86
CA ALA A 386 -6.76 5.58 -2.51
C ALA A 386 -8.03 5.15 -3.27
N ASP A 387 -8.64 6.05 -4.06
CA ASP A 387 -9.80 5.68 -4.88
C ASP A 387 -9.51 4.52 -5.87
N PRO A 388 -8.29 4.36 -6.46
CA PRO A 388 -7.98 3.22 -7.32
C PRO A 388 -8.16 1.85 -6.67
N VAL A 389 -8.09 1.77 -5.34
CA VAL A 389 -8.25 0.52 -4.59
C VAL A 389 -9.62 0.40 -3.93
N TYR A 390 -10.29 1.52 -3.60
CA TYR A 390 -11.53 1.52 -2.81
C TYR A 390 -12.79 1.93 -3.57
N SER A 391 -12.66 2.59 -4.74
CA SER A 391 -13.81 3.06 -5.51
C SER A 391 -14.67 1.91 -5.99
N ASP A 392 -16.00 2.10 -5.95
CA ASP A 392 -16.97 1.14 -6.48
C ASP A 392 -16.79 0.91 -7.99
N THR A 393 -16.21 1.87 -8.71
CA THR A 393 -15.94 1.82 -10.17
C THR A 393 -14.48 1.48 -10.52
N ALA A 394 -13.62 1.24 -9.53
CA ALA A 394 -12.18 1.02 -9.74
C ALA A 394 -11.84 -0.05 -10.78
N GLY A 395 -12.68 -1.09 -10.89
CA GLY A 395 -12.51 -2.15 -11.90
C GLY A 395 -12.53 -1.63 -13.34
N ASN A 396 -13.38 -0.68 -13.63
CA ASN A 396 -13.50 -0.07 -14.96
C ASN A 396 -12.48 1.05 -15.18
N ASP A 397 -12.28 1.89 -14.17
CA ASP A 397 -11.57 3.16 -14.32
C ASP A 397 -10.04 3.00 -14.16
N PHE A 398 -9.60 1.95 -13.41
CA PHE A 398 -8.19 1.73 -13.09
C PHE A 398 -7.70 0.32 -13.45
N TRP A 399 -8.39 -0.76 -13.00
CA TRP A 399 -7.82 -2.10 -13.11
C TRP A 399 -7.76 -2.61 -14.55
N ASN A 400 -8.70 -2.20 -15.41
CA ASN A 400 -8.64 -2.54 -16.84
C ASN A 400 -7.49 -1.80 -17.58
N ILE A 401 -7.07 -0.63 -17.09
CA ILE A 401 -5.89 0.09 -17.61
C ILE A 401 -4.61 -0.65 -17.17
N LEU A 402 -4.55 -1.03 -15.91
CA LEU A 402 -3.41 -1.77 -15.36
C LEU A 402 -3.30 -3.19 -15.94
N PHE A 403 -4.42 -3.84 -16.24
CA PHE A 403 -4.50 -5.22 -16.73
C PHE A 403 -5.32 -5.29 -18.02
N PRO A 404 -4.81 -4.74 -19.11
CA PRO A 404 -5.50 -4.81 -20.39
C PRO A 404 -5.74 -6.25 -20.82
N PRO A 405 -6.80 -6.52 -21.61
CA PRO A 405 -7.19 -7.87 -22.04
C PRO A 405 -6.15 -8.58 -22.88
#